data_8a02802b7bc0a06fed453191fd580f02
#
_entry.id   8a02802b7bc0a06fed453191fd580f02
#
_cell.length_a   1.000
_cell.length_b   1.000
_cell.length_c   1.000
_cell.angle_alpha   90.00
_cell.angle_beta   90.00
_cell.angle_gamma   90.00
#
_symmetry.space_group_name_H-M   'P 1'
#
loop_
_entity.id
_entity.type
_entity.pdbx_description
1 polymer ?
#
loop_
_entity_poly.entity_id
_entity_poly.type
_entity_poly.pdbx_seq_one_letter_code
_entity_poly.pdbx_strand_id
1 'polypeptide(L)'
;MNAEVPAFHLLKSTRIESLNIQYEEYQHNTTGAKHIHLASDHKENVFMVALRTVPTDSSGVAHILEHTSLCGSKRFPVRDPFFMMIRRSLNTFMNAFTSSDWTAFPFASLNRKDFDNLLDVYLDAVFFSRLDPLDFAQEGHRLEFSEAGNTESPLVYKGVVFNEMKGAMSSISSQLWQHLNKYLYPTTTYHHNSGGDPQSITDLSYKQLKKFYQTHYHPVMPSS
;
A
#
# COMPACT_ATOMS: atom_id res chain seq x y z
N MET A 1 -8.17 0.71 33.53
CA MET A 1 -6.81 0.20 33.72
C MET A 1 -6.14 0.29 32.36
N ASN A 2 -5.25 1.26 32.18
CA ASN A 2 -4.46 1.33 30.94
C ASN A 2 -3.50 0.14 30.97
N ALA A 3 -3.67 -0.79 30.04
CA ALA A 3 -2.69 -1.84 29.87
C ALA A 3 -1.36 -1.18 29.46
N GLU A 4 -0.33 -1.28 30.28
CA GLU A 4 1.01 -0.88 29.88
C GLU A 4 1.41 -1.71 28.66
N VAL A 5 1.63 -1.06 27.53
CA VAL A 5 2.19 -1.68 26.33
C VAL A 5 3.71 -1.41 26.38
N PRO A 6 4.55 -2.37 26.80
CA PRO A 6 5.95 -2.10 27.15
C PRO A 6 6.78 -1.51 26.02
N ALA A 7 6.36 -1.74 24.77
CA ALA A 7 7.05 -1.25 23.56
C ALA A 7 6.65 0.17 23.15
N PHE A 8 5.61 0.73 23.75
CA PHE A 8 5.07 2.05 23.41
C PHE A 8 4.90 2.91 24.64
N HIS A 9 5.06 4.22 24.49
CA HIS A 9 4.68 5.20 25.51
C HIS A 9 3.61 6.15 24.96
N LEU A 10 2.72 6.58 25.83
CA LEU A 10 1.63 7.49 25.53
C LEU A 10 2.19 8.92 25.37
N LEU A 11 1.94 9.55 24.21
CA LEU A 11 2.29 10.94 23.96
C LEU A 11 1.13 11.88 24.29
N LYS A 12 -0.09 11.49 23.93
CA LYS A 12 -1.27 12.34 24.07
C LYS A 12 -2.52 11.49 24.26
N SER A 13 -3.42 11.96 25.13
CA SER A 13 -4.76 11.40 25.31
C SER A 13 -5.76 12.54 25.39
N THR A 14 -6.82 12.51 24.55
CA THR A 14 -7.81 13.58 24.45
C THR A 14 -9.17 13.00 24.13
N ARG A 15 -10.22 13.45 24.82
CA ARG A 15 -11.60 13.13 24.46
C ARG A 15 -12.08 14.02 23.32
N ILE A 16 -12.68 13.42 22.30
CA ILE A 16 -13.37 14.12 21.21
C ILE A 16 -14.87 13.97 21.45
N GLU A 17 -15.44 14.94 22.17
CA GLU A 17 -16.83 14.86 22.66
C GLU A 17 -17.84 14.74 21.52
N SER A 18 -17.66 15.48 20.43
CA SER A 18 -18.58 15.49 19.27
C SER A 18 -18.69 14.12 18.58
N LEU A 19 -17.69 13.25 18.73
CA LEU A 19 -17.66 11.90 18.13
C LEU A 19 -17.78 10.80 19.17
N ASN A 20 -17.81 11.14 20.46
CA ASN A 20 -17.76 10.17 21.56
C ASN A 20 -16.56 9.22 21.49
N ILE A 21 -15.39 9.73 21.06
CA ILE A 21 -14.15 8.96 20.86
C ILE A 21 -13.07 9.41 21.83
N GLN A 22 -12.36 8.46 22.43
CA GLN A 22 -11.10 8.72 23.11
C GLN A 22 -9.97 8.57 22.09
N TYR A 23 -9.26 9.68 21.80
CA TYR A 23 -8.06 9.71 20.97
C TYR A 23 -6.84 9.47 21.87
N GLU A 24 -5.99 8.53 21.49
CA GLU A 24 -4.71 8.25 22.15
C GLU A 24 -3.62 8.12 21.10
N GLU A 25 -2.52 8.85 21.31
CA GLU A 25 -1.33 8.80 20.47
C GLU A 25 -0.19 8.17 21.24
N TYR A 26 0.37 7.12 20.69
CA TYR A 26 1.52 6.39 21.24
C TYR A 26 2.72 6.47 20.30
N GLN A 27 3.92 6.36 20.88
CA GLN A 27 5.15 6.21 20.10
C GLN A 27 5.87 4.92 20.50
N HIS A 28 6.33 4.18 19.50
CA HIS A 28 7.13 2.98 19.72
C HIS A 28 8.54 3.37 20.19
N ASN A 29 8.97 2.81 21.34
CA ASN A 29 10.18 3.24 22.05
C ASN A 29 11.47 3.09 21.22
N THR A 30 11.55 2.06 20.38
CA THR A 30 12.75 1.75 19.60
C THR A 30 12.77 2.40 18.24
N THR A 31 11.63 2.43 17.52
CA THR A 31 11.58 2.84 16.12
C THR A 31 11.04 4.25 15.93
N GLY A 32 10.41 4.85 16.94
CA GLY A 32 9.72 6.12 16.82
C GLY A 32 8.39 6.07 16.05
N ALA A 33 7.97 4.89 15.60
CA ALA A 33 6.71 4.73 14.88
C ALA A 33 5.53 5.20 15.74
N LYS A 34 4.59 5.91 15.13
CA LYS A 34 3.38 6.40 15.79
C LYS A 34 2.26 5.38 15.68
N HIS A 35 1.53 5.19 16.79
CA HIS A 35 0.29 4.44 16.82
C HIS A 35 -0.82 5.34 17.35
N ILE A 36 -1.89 5.47 16.59
CA ILE A 36 -3.08 6.23 16.98
C ILE A 36 -4.17 5.22 17.31
N HIS A 37 -4.70 5.30 18.52
CA HIS A 37 -5.84 4.51 18.96
C HIS A 37 -7.07 5.40 19.12
N LEU A 38 -8.15 5.04 18.44
CA LEU A 38 -9.45 5.70 18.50
C LEU A 38 -10.43 4.78 19.21
N ALA A 39 -10.48 4.89 20.54
CA ALA A 39 -11.39 4.05 21.33
C ALA A 39 -12.82 4.58 21.28
N SER A 40 -13.75 3.74 20.87
CA SER A 40 -15.18 4.04 20.79
C SER A 40 -16.01 2.82 21.19
N ASP A 41 -17.32 3.03 21.37
CA ASP A 41 -18.27 1.95 21.65
C ASP A 41 -18.72 1.20 20.38
N HIS A 42 -18.12 1.51 19.22
CA HIS A 42 -18.44 0.86 17.97
C HIS A 42 -17.98 -0.60 17.99
N LYS A 43 -18.84 -1.51 17.51
CA LYS A 43 -18.54 -2.96 17.54
C LYS A 43 -17.53 -3.40 16.50
N GLU A 44 -17.36 -2.63 15.43
CA GLU A 44 -16.43 -2.93 14.36
C GLU A 44 -15.02 -2.53 14.76
N ASN A 45 -14.08 -3.47 14.64
CA ASN A 45 -12.67 -3.19 14.81
C ASN A 45 -12.07 -2.81 13.47
N VAL A 46 -11.36 -1.69 13.42
CA VAL A 46 -10.69 -1.17 12.23
C VAL A 46 -9.21 -1.04 12.50
N PHE A 47 -8.40 -1.44 11.54
CA PHE A 47 -6.96 -1.21 11.58
C PHE A 47 -6.49 -0.64 10.24
N MET A 48 -5.48 0.20 10.28
CA MET A 48 -4.79 0.71 9.10
C MET A 48 -3.31 0.89 9.42
N VAL A 49 -2.45 0.28 8.63
CA VAL A 49 -1.04 0.67 8.57
C VAL A 49 -0.84 1.61 7.38
N ALA A 50 -0.25 2.76 7.63
CA ALA A 50 0.06 3.76 6.62
C ALA A 50 1.55 4.05 6.62
N LEU A 51 2.13 4.08 5.42
CA LEU A 51 3.55 4.30 5.17
C LEU A 51 3.71 5.56 4.33
N ARG A 52 4.71 6.39 4.65
CA ARG A 52 5.06 7.53 3.82
C ARG A 52 5.88 7.04 2.63
N THR A 53 5.24 6.96 1.46
CA THR A 53 5.83 6.45 0.21
C THR A 53 5.91 7.58 -0.82
N VAL A 54 6.93 8.42 -0.67
CA VAL A 54 7.12 9.61 -1.52
C VAL A 54 7.86 9.21 -2.81
N PRO A 55 7.18 9.15 -3.98
CA PRO A 55 7.83 8.85 -5.24
C PRO A 55 8.68 10.04 -5.74
N THR A 56 9.72 9.73 -6.48
CA THR A 56 10.62 10.70 -7.13
C THR A 56 10.45 10.76 -8.64
N ASP A 57 9.56 9.94 -9.17
CA ASP A 57 9.23 9.84 -10.60
C ASP A 57 7.81 9.32 -10.81
N SER A 58 7.41 9.16 -12.06
CA SER A 58 6.08 8.66 -12.45
C SER A 58 6.09 7.17 -12.84
N SER A 59 7.08 6.38 -12.36
CA SER A 59 7.16 4.93 -12.64
C SER A 59 6.08 4.10 -11.95
N GLY A 60 5.30 4.69 -11.03
CA GLY A 60 4.29 3.98 -10.26
C GLY A 60 4.87 2.98 -9.26
N VAL A 61 6.13 3.17 -8.83
CA VAL A 61 6.82 2.24 -7.92
C VAL A 61 6.04 1.99 -6.64
N ALA A 62 5.40 3.03 -6.06
CA ALA A 62 4.60 2.90 -4.85
C ALA A 62 3.33 2.06 -5.08
N HIS A 63 2.64 2.24 -6.21
CA HIS A 63 1.45 1.51 -6.60
C HIS A 63 1.76 0.03 -6.93
N ILE A 64 2.80 -0.22 -7.72
CA ILE A 64 3.25 -1.59 -8.02
C ILE A 64 3.69 -2.30 -6.74
N LEU A 65 4.33 -1.58 -5.82
CA LEU A 65 4.72 -2.14 -4.54
C LEU A 65 3.52 -2.43 -3.63
N GLU A 66 2.49 -1.61 -3.64
CA GLU A 66 1.22 -1.88 -2.97
C GLU A 66 0.69 -3.26 -3.38
N HIS A 67 0.54 -3.51 -4.68
CA HIS A 67 0.10 -4.79 -5.23
C HIS A 67 1.05 -5.94 -4.85
N THR A 68 2.34 -5.80 -5.12
CA THR A 68 3.31 -6.88 -4.92
C THR A 68 3.55 -7.24 -3.46
N SER A 69 3.38 -6.28 -2.53
CA SER A 69 3.52 -6.56 -1.10
C SER A 69 2.45 -7.52 -0.57
N LEU A 70 1.29 -7.55 -1.21
CA LEU A 70 0.15 -8.41 -0.84
C LEU A 70 0.18 -9.80 -1.50
N CYS A 71 1.14 -10.06 -2.40
CA CYS A 71 1.22 -11.33 -3.14
C CYS A 71 1.79 -12.51 -2.32
N GLY A 72 2.35 -12.25 -1.14
CA GLY A 72 2.88 -13.27 -0.24
C GLY A 72 3.97 -12.74 0.68
N SER A 73 4.09 -13.37 1.84
CA SER A 73 4.97 -12.88 2.90
C SER A 73 5.74 -14.02 3.58
N LYS A 74 6.58 -13.67 4.57
CA LYS A 74 7.45 -14.62 5.25
C LYS A 74 6.66 -15.71 6.01
N ARG A 75 5.62 -15.34 6.75
CA ARG A 75 4.78 -16.27 7.51
C ARG A 75 3.67 -16.89 6.66
N PHE A 76 3.25 -16.19 5.62
CA PHE A 76 2.19 -16.60 4.70
C PHE A 76 2.74 -16.72 3.27
N PRO A 77 3.58 -17.75 2.99
CA PRO A 77 4.28 -17.91 1.72
C PRO A 77 3.37 -18.55 0.66
N VAL A 78 2.11 -18.17 0.66
CA VAL A 78 1.12 -18.58 -0.34
C VAL A 78 0.92 -17.46 -1.35
N ARG A 79 0.49 -17.82 -2.55
CA ARG A 79 0.17 -16.83 -3.57
C ARG A 79 -1.14 -16.14 -3.24
N ASP A 80 -1.13 -14.81 -3.32
CA ASP A 80 -2.31 -13.93 -3.18
C ASP A 80 -3.11 -14.14 -1.87
N PRO A 81 -2.48 -14.13 -0.68
CA PRO A 81 -3.19 -14.32 0.59
C PRO A 81 -4.27 -13.25 0.79
N PHE A 82 -4.06 -12.04 0.27
CA PHE A 82 -5.03 -10.94 0.32
C PHE A 82 -6.34 -11.31 -0.38
N PHE A 83 -6.31 -11.77 -1.63
CA PHE A 83 -7.52 -12.17 -2.37
C PHE A 83 -8.19 -13.41 -1.77
N MET A 84 -7.42 -14.28 -1.13
CA MET A 84 -7.98 -15.40 -0.38
C MET A 84 -8.77 -14.92 0.83
N MET A 85 -8.23 -13.94 1.57
CA MET A 85 -8.89 -13.38 2.77
C MET A 85 -10.13 -12.57 2.42
N ILE A 86 -10.12 -11.75 1.36
CA ILE A 86 -11.31 -11.03 0.89
C ILE A 86 -12.52 -11.99 0.71
N ARG A 87 -12.27 -13.20 0.21
CA ARG A 87 -13.34 -14.16 -0.11
C ARG A 87 -13.72 -15.08 1.04
N ARG A 88 -12.86 -15.24 2.05
CA ARG A 88 -12.98 -16.31 3.06
C ARG A 88 -13.00 -15.80 4.50
N SER A 89 -12.59 -14.59 4.76
CA SER A 89 -12.68 -13.97 6.08
C SER A 89 -14.07 -13.36 6.33
N LEU A 90 -14.30 -12.97 7.57
CA LEU A 90 -15.52 -12.26 8.00
C LEU A 90 -15.32 -10.74 7.94
N ASN A 91 -14.40 -10.29 7.09
CA ASN A 91 -14.12 -8.86 6.94
C ASN A 91 -15.37 -8.08 6.53
N THR A 92 -15.49 -6.87 7.03
CA THR A 92 -16.48 -5.87 6.60
C THR A 92 -15.87 -4.90 5.60
N PHE A 93 -14.53 -4.79 5.63
CA PHE A 93 -13.76 -3.99 4.69
C PHE A 93 -12.33 -4.53 4.58
N MET A 94 -11.80 -4.62 3.38
CA MET A 94 -10.38 -4.88 3.09
C MET A 94 -9.99 -4.13 1.84
N ASN A 95 -8.90 -3.39 1.89
CA ASN A 95 -8.36 -2.69 0.74
C ASN A 95 -6.87 -2.35 0.91
N ALA A 96 -6.29 -1.77 -0.14
CA ALA A 96 -5.03 -1.05 -0.11
C ALA A 96 -5.19 0.22 -0.95
N PHE A 97 -4.44 1.26 -0.63
CA PHE A 97 -4.51 2.56 -1.30
C PHE A 97 -3.13 3.15 -1.48
N THR A 98 -2.83 3.60 -2.67
CA THR A 98 -1.67 4.44 -2.95
C THR A 98 -2.13 5.85 -3.30
N SER A 99 -1.66 6.83 -2.56
CA SER A 99 -1.84 8.25 -2.81
C SER A 99 -0.51 8.89 -3.28
N SER A 100 -0.49 10.21 -3.38
CA SER A 100 0.67 10.93 -3.91
C SER A 100 1.94 10.79 -3.06
N ASP A 101 1.81 10.59 -1.75
CA ASP A 101 2.93 10.58 -0.80
C ASP A 101 2.78 9.54 0.33
N TRP A 102 1.76 8.70 0.27
CA TRP A 102 1.54 7.61 1.22
C TRP A 102 0.89 6.39 0.58
N THR A 103 1.11 5.23 1.19
CA THR A 103 0.41 3.97 0.89
C THR A 103 -0.17 3.43 2.18
N ALA A 104 -1.43 3.00 2.16
CA ALA A 104 -2.13 2.50 3.33
C ALA A 104 -2.84 1.17 3.07
N PHE A 105 -2.89 0.35 4.10
CA PHE A 105 -3.46 -1.00 4.09
C PHE A 105 -4.51 -1.10 5.20
N PRO A 106 -5.75 -0.68 4.95
CA PRO A 106 -6.85 -0.75 5.91
C PRO A 106 -7.60 -2.06 5.81
N PHE A 107 -8.13 -2.51 6.95
CA PHE A 107 -9.13 -3.56 7.03
C PHE A 107 -10.04 -3.36 8.24
N ALA A 108 -11.22 -3.99 8.22
CA ALA A 108 -12.18 -3.97 9.31
C ALA A 108 -12.89 -5.32 9.44
N SER A 109 -13.27 -5.67 10.67
CA SER A 109 -14.09 -6.84 10.96
C SER A 109 -14.91 -6.65 12.24
N LEU A 110 -16.15 -7.14 12.25
CA LEU A 110 -17.00 -7.26 13.43
C LEU A 110 -16.63 -8.47 14.31
N ASN A 111 -15.88 -9.42 13.75
CA ASN A 111 -15.45 -10.63 14.45
C ASN A 111 -14.03 -10.46 14.96
N ARG A 112 -13.84 -10.52 16.28
CA ARG A 112 -12.54 -10.31 16.92
C ARG A 112 -11.46 -11.29 16.45
N LYS A 113 -11.79 -12.59 16.31
CA LYS A 113 -10.83 -13.59 15.86
C LYS A 113 -10.40 -13.37 14.41
N ASP A 114 -11.36 -12.96 13.57
CA ASP A 114 -11.08 -12.62 12.19
C ASP A 114 -10.21 -11.35 12.10
N PHE A 115 -10.51 -10.33 12.89
CA PHE A 115 -9.70 -9.14 13.00
C PHE A 115 -8.25 -9.44 13.36
N ASP A 116 -8.01 -10.30 14.37
CA ASP A 116 -6.67 -10.70 14.79
C ASP A 116 -5.94 -11.49 13.69
N ASN A 117 -6.64 -12.34 12.94
CA ASN A 117 -6.08 -13.05 11.79
C ASN A 117 -5.70 -12.10 10.65
N LEU A 118 -6.57 -11.13 10.34
CA LEU A 118 -6.30 -10.10 9.32
C LEU A 118 -5.11 -9.23 9.71
N LEU A 119 -5.02 -8.85 10.99
CA LEU A 119 -3.89 -8.08 11.52
C LEU A 119 -2.56 -8.81 11.29
N ASP A 120 -2.51 -10.11 11.61
CA ASP A 120 -1.34 -10.94 11.40
C ASP A 120 -0.93 -11.01 9.92
N VAL A 121 -1.90 -11.21 9.01
CA VAL A 121 -1.65 -11.29 7.57
C VAL A 121 -1.17 -9.95 7.02
N TYR A 122 -1.84 -8.85 7.37
CA TYR A 122 -1.50 -7.52 6.85
C TYR A 122 -0.13 -7.03 7.34
N LEU A 123 0.18 -7.19 8.63
CA LEU A 123 1.48 -6.77 9.15
C LEU A 123 2.63 -7.59 8.56
N ASP A 124 2.44 -8.91 8.40
CA ASP A 124 3.46 -9.74 7.77
C ASP A 124 3.62 -9.41 6.28
N ALA A 125 2.53 -9.16 5.56
CA ALA A 125 2.56 -8.76 4.16
C ALA A 125 3.29 -7.41 3.97
N VAL A 126 2.98 -6.41 4.79
CA VAL A 126 3.57 -5.08 4.67
C VAL A 126 5.06 -5.08 5.06
N PHE A 127 5.43 -5.67 6.20
CA PHE A 127 6.79 -5.56 6.73
C PHE A 127 7.73 -6.71 6.35
N PHE A 128 7.20 -7.82 5.88
CA PHE A 128 7.96 -9.02 5.54
C PHE A 128 7.53 -9.64 4.21
N SER A 129 7.17 -8.79 3.24
CA SER A 129 6.83 -9.23 1.89
C SER A 129 7.97 -10.01 1.24
N ARG A 130 7.63 -11.04 0.47
CA ARG A 130 8.59 -11.85 -0.29
C ARG A 130 9.12 -11.11 -1.51
N LEU A 131 8.31 -10.23 -2.10
CA LEU A 131 8.63 -9.49 -3.33
C LEU A 131 9.22 -10.42 -4.40
N ASP A 132 8.47 -11.45 -4.78
CA ASP A 132 8.92 -12.37 -5.82
C ASP A 132 9.06 -11.64 -7.17
N PRO A 133 10.13 -11.90 -7.96
CA PRO A 133 10.27 -11.29 -9.28
C PRO A 133 9.12 -11.59 -10.23
N LEU A 134 8.47 -12.76 -10.07
CA LEU A 134 7.31 -13.13 -10.90
C LEU A 134 6.07 -12.32 -10.53
N ASP A 135 5.90 -11.98 -9.24
CA ASP A 135 4.82 -11.09 -8.80
C ASP A 135 5.03 -9.68 -9.34
N PHE A 136 6.28 -9.18 -9.32
CA PHE A 136 6.61 -7.90 -9.99
C PHE A 136 6.28 -7.94 -11.49
N ALA A 137 6.64 -9.01 -12.19
CA ALA A 137 6.34 -9.16 -13.61
C ALA A 137 4.83 -9.25 -13.88
N GLN A 138 4.07 -9.84 -12.98
CA GLN A 138 2.60 -9.94 -13.10
C GLN A 138 1.92 -8.61 -12.76
N GLU A 139 2.24 -8.03 -11.60
CA GLU A 139 1.56 -6.84 -11.11
C GLU A 139 2.07 -5.56 -11.79
N GLY A 140 3.38 -5.41 -11.97
CA GLY A 140 3.98 -4.24 -12.61
C GLY A 140 3.88 -4.27 -14.11
N HIS A 141 4.89 -4.83 -14.74
CA HIS A 141 4.95 -4.98 -16.21
C HIS A 141 5.87 -6.12 -16.64
N ARG A 142 5.59 -6.64 -17.84
CA ARG A 142 6.42 -7.62 -18.55
C ARG A 142 6.18 -7.52 -20.06
N LEU A 143 7.13 -8.00 -20.85
CA LEU A 143 6.92 -8.24 -22.28
C LEU A 143 6.33 -9.64 -22.47
N GLU A 144 5.33 -9.72 -23.32
CA GLU A 144 4.62 -10.96 -23.66
C GLU A 144 4.15 -10.90 -25.11
N PHE A 145 4.09 -12.04 -25.80
CA PHE A 145 3.47 -12.11 -27.12
C PHE A 145 2.00 -11.67 -27.06
N SER A 146 1.55 -10.88 -28.01
CA SER A 146 0.16 -10.38 -28.05
C SER A 146 -0.85 -11.53 -28.11
N GLU A 147 -0.48 -12.63 -28.78
CA GLU A 147 -1.25 -13.87 -28.87
C GLU A 147 -0.51 -14.98 -28.13
N ALA A 148 -1.17 -15.59 -27.13
CA ALA A 148 -0.59 -16.67 -26.35
C ALA A 148 -0.21 -17.87 -27.22
N GLY A 149 1.05 -18.31 -27.14
CA GLY A 149 1.58 -19.43 -27.90
C GLY A 149 1.97 -19.12 -29.34
N ASN A 150 1.79 -17.89 -29.84
CA ASN A 150 2.20 -17.45 -31.16
C ASN A 150 3.46 -16.57 -31.06
N THR A 151 4.64 -17.17 -31.30
CA THR A 151 5.93 -16.47 -31.28
C THR A 151 6.16 -15.48 -32.42
N GLU A 152 5.33 -15.55 -33.45
CA GLU A 152 5.36 -14.61 -34.58
C GLU A 152 4.51 -13.35 -34.32
N SER A 153 3.68 -13.37 -33.25
CA SER A 153 2.90 -12.20 -32.87
C SER A 153 3.77 -11.11 -32.22
N PRO A 154 3.40 -9.83 -32.32
CA PRO A 154 4.16 -8.74 -31.73
C PRO A 154 4.31 -8.89 -30.22
N LEU A 155 5.47 -8.47 -29.68
CA LEU A 155 5.65 -8.29 -28.24
C LEU A 155 4.91 -7.04 -27.77
N VAL A 156 4.20 -7.18 -26.68
CA VAL A 156 3.45 -6.09 -26.03
C VAL A 156 3.72 -6.07 -24.52
N TYR A 157 3.66 -4.90 -23.93
CA TYR A 157 3.70 -4.79 -22.46
C TYR A 157 2.35 -5.24 -21.88
N LYS A 158 2.41 -6.08 -20.84
CA LYS A 158 1.30 -6.49 -19.99
C LYS A 158 1.70 -6.37 -18.52
N GLY A 159 0.74 -6.15 -17.66
CA GLY A 159 0.87 -6.06 -16.22
C GLY A 159 -0.44 -5.56 -15.62
N VAL A 160 -0.74 -5.89 -14.36
CA VAL A 160 -1.99 -5.47 -13.72
C VAL A 160 -2.02 -3.93 -13.60
N VAL A 161 -1.04 -3.35 -12.91
CA VAL A 161 -0.93 -1.89 -12.73
C VAL A 161 -0.71 -1.17 -14.07
N PHE A 162 0.12 -1.72 -14.95
CA PHE A 162 0.31 -1.14 -16.30
C PHE A 162 -1.01 -1.01 -17.05
N ASN A 163 -1.84 -2.07 -17.08
CA ASN A 163 -3.12 -2.06 -17.78
C ASN A 163 -4.16 -1.16 -17.09
N GLU A 164 -4.18 -1.17 -15.74
CA GLU A 164 -5.03 -0.29 -14.95
C GLU A 164 -4.74 1.18 -15.25
N MET A 165 -3.46 1.58 -15.18
CA MET A 165 -3.06 2.95 -15.45
C MET A 165 -3.23 3.35 -16.92
N LYS A 166 -3.04 2.43 -17.86
CA LYS A 166 -3.38 2.65 -19.27
C LYS A 166 -4.86 2.94 -19.44
N GLY A 167 -5.72 2.22 -18.73
CA GLY A 167 -7.17 2.48 -18.68
C GLY A 167 -7.49 3.83 -18.02
N ALA A 168 -6.95 4.11 -16.85
CA ALA A 168 -7.17 5.35 -16.12
C ALA A 168 -6.73 6.58 -16.91
N MET A 169 -5.58 6.53 -17.57
CA MET A 169 -5.02 7.61 -18.37
C MET A 169 -5.65 7.74 -19.78
N SER A 170 -6.58 6.87 -20.15
CA SER A 170 -7.42 7.08 -21.36
C SER A 170 -8.51 8.16 -21.16
N SER A 171 -8.82 8.52 -19.91
CA SER A 171 -9.77 9.58 -19.57
C SER A 171 -9.17 10.96 -19.74
N ILE A 172 -9.86 11.84 -20.48
CA ILE A 172 -9.47 13.25 -20.68
C ILE A 172 -9.35 13.99 -19.33
N SER A 173 -10.26 13.72 -18.39
CA SER A 173 -10.24 14.33 -17.07
C SER A 173 -9.00 13.91 -16.26
N SER A 174 -8.61 12.65 -16.34
CA SER A 174 -7.39 12.14 -15.68
C SER A 174 -6.13 12.76 -16.29
N GLN A 175 -6.07 12.87 -17.61
CA GLN A 175 -4.96 13.54 -18.32
C GLN A 175 -4.87 15.01 -17.92
N LEU A 176 -6.00 15.73 -17.91
CA LEU A 176 -6.05 17.13 -17.51
C LEU A 176 -5.54 17.30 -16.07
N TRP A 177 -6.00 16.45 -15.15
CA TRP A 177 -5.57 16.50 -13.74
C TRP A 177 -4.07 16.28 -13.59
N GLN A 178 -3.50 15.32 -14.30
CA GLN A 178 -2.05 15.06 -14.27
C GLN A 178 -1.25 16.24 -14.85
N HIS A 179 -1.71 16.83 -15.96
CA HIS A 179 -1.08 18.02 -16.51
C HIS A 179 -1.16 19.22 -15.56
N LEU A 180 -2.30 19.44 -14.90
CA LEU A 180 -2.44 20.51 -13.91
C LEU A 180 -1.46 20.31 -12.74
N ASN A 181 -1.39 19.12 -12.16
CA ASN A 181 -0.45 18.80 -11.08
C ASN A 181 1.01 19.05 -11.49
N LYS A 182 1.38 18.66 -12.69
CA LYS A 182 2.73 18.85 -13.23
C LYS A 182 3.14 20.32 -13.29
N TYR A 183 2.21 21.22 -13.59
CA TYR A 183 2.49 22.66 -13.68
C TYR A 183 2.26 23.40 -12.37
N LEU A 184 1.30 22.98 -11.54
CA LEU A 184 1.01 23.62 -10.26
C LEU A 184 2.03 23.25 -9.18
N TYR A 185 2.62 22.05 -9.25
CA TYR A 185 3.52 21.53 -8.22
C TYR A 185 4.89 21.08 -8.77
N PRO A 186 5.62 21.96 -9.52
CA PRO A 186 6.80 21.55 -10.28
C PRO A 186 7.98 21.07 -9.43
N THR A 187 8.00 21.40 -8.13
CA THR A 187 9.12 21.10 -7.22
C THR A 187 8.78 20.15 -6.09
N THR A 188 7.60 19.56 -6.09
CA THR A 188 7.14 18.64 -5.04
C THR A 188 6.78 17.27 -5.63
N THR A 189 6.61 16.27 -4.77
CA THR A 189 6.20 14.91 -5.20
C THR A 189 4.87 14.90 -5.95
N TYR A 190 3.99 15.88 -5.72
CA TYR A 190 2.70 16.02 -6.40
C TYR A 190 2.81 16.31 -7.90
N HIS A 191 4.02 16.66 -8.37
CA HIS A 191 4.35 16.72 -9.79
C HIS A 191 4.21 15.36 -10.49
N HIS A 192 4.49 14.27 -9.79
CA HIS A 192 4.53 12.92 -10.32
C HIS A 192 3.15 12.26 -10.29
N ASN A 193 2.92 11.33 -11.22
CA ASN A 193 1.79 10.42 -11.16
C ASN A 193 2.17 9.23 -10.26
N SER A 194 1.73 9.24 -8.99
CA SER A 194 2.02 8.17 -8.02
C SER A 194 1.43 6.81 -8.42
N GLY A 195 0.32 6.79 -9.17
CA GLY A 195 -0.25 5.56 -9.74
C GLY A 195 0.61 4.97 -10.87
N GLY A 196 1.41 5.81 -11.51
CA GLY A 196 2.28 5.47 -12.63
C GLY A 196 1.78 6.00 -13.97
N ASP A 197 2.67 6.65 -14.71
CA ASP A 197 2.44 6.96 -16.11
C ASP A 197 2.71 5.69 -16.94
N PRO A 198 1.80 5.24 -17.82
CA PRO A 198 2.01 4.05 -18.63
C PRO A 198 3.32 4.05 -19.44
N GLN A 199 3.81 5.22 -19.84
CA GLN A 199 5.10 5.35 -20.52
C GLN A 199 6.29 5.17 -19.59
N SER A 200 6.15 5.54 -18.31
CA SER A 200 7.23 5.46 -17.31
C SER A 200 7.21 4.14 -16.50
N ILE A 201 6.06 3.50 -16.38
CA ILE A 201 5.93 2.21 -15.69
C ILE A 201 6.89 1.16 -16.26
N THR A 202 7.05 1.14 -17.60
CA THR A 202 7.89 0.16 -18.29
C THR A 202 9.39 0.33 -18.05
N ASP A 203 9.81 1.48 -17.50
CA ASP A 203 11.21 1.76 -17.15
C ASP A 203 11.57 1.30 -15.73
N LEU A 204 10.56 0.97 -14.90
CA LEU A 204 10.78 0.51 -13.54
C LEU A 204 11.40 -0.89 -13.52
N SER A 205 12.57 -1.01 -12.92
CA SER A 205 13.21 -2.30 -12.70
C SER A 205 12.81 -2.92 -11.35
N TYR A 206 12.83 -4.24 -11.28
CA TYR A 206 12.65 -4.98 -10.04
C TYR A 206 13.63 -4.56 -8.92
N LYS A 207 14.87 -4.18 -9.28
CA LYS A 207 15.88 -3.68 -8.34
C LYS A 207 15.45 -2.35 -7.70
N GLN A 208 14.84 -1.45 -8.47
CA GLN A 208 14.32 -0.18 -7.97
C GLN A 208 13.12 -0.42 -7.04
N LEU A 209 12.20 -1.33 -7.39
CA LEU A 209 11.10 -1.72 -6.53
C LEU A 209 11.60 -2.22 -5.17
N LYS A 210 12.56 -3.15 -5.16
CA LYS A 210 13.16 -3.67 -3.91
C LYS A 210 13.83 -2.58 -3.08
N LYS A 211 14.54 -1.65 -3.74
CA LYS A 211 15.17 -0.53 -3.04
C LYS A 211 14.11 0.38 -2.41
N PHE A 212 13.02 0.66 -3.12
CA PHE A 212 11.94 1.48 -2.61
C PHE A 212 11.27 0.82 -1.39
N TYR A 213 11.02 -0.49 -1.43
CA TYR A 213 10.53 -1.25 -0.29
C TYR A 213 11.46 -1.12 0.92
N GLN A 214 12.76 -1.37 0.75
CA GLN A 214 13.75 -1.27 1.81
C GLN A 214 13.85 0.13 2.43
N THR A 215 13.52 1.16 1.67
CA THR A 215 13.58 2.55 2.12
C THR A 215 12.30 3.00 2.85
N HIS A 216 11.13 2.48 2.44
CA HIS A 216 9.85 3.04 2.90
C HIS A 216 8.99 2.07 3.72
N TYR A 217 9.18 0.74 3.60
CA TYR A 217 8.33 -0.27 4.23
C TYR A 217 8.96 -0.80 5.53
N HIS A 218 9.21 0.08 6.45
CA HIS A 218 9.68 -0.27 7.79
C HIS A 218 9.16 0.75 8.82
N PRO A 219 9.04 0.37 10.09
CA PRO A 219 8.44 1.22 11.12
C PRO A 219 9.36 2.35 11.63
N VAL A 220 10.56 2.50 11.08
CA VAL A 220 11.48 3.58 11.46
C VAL A 220 11.07 4.84 10.73
N MET A 221 10.69 5.89 11.48
CA MET A 221 10.52 7.22 10.88
C MET A 221 11.90 7.73 10.45
N PRO A 222 12.09 8.15 9.19
CA PRO A 222 13.33 8.81 8.81
C PRO A 222 13.51 10.03 9.71
N SER A 223 14.70 10.15 10.31
CA SER A 223 15.08 11.37 11.02
C SER A 223 14.98 12.54 10.05
N SER A 224 14.13 13.51 10.38
CA SER A 224 13.99 14.79 9.68
C SER A 224 15.28 15.59 9.69
#